data_14d281fc6e29ec6e04fe8b1d8ebcaee6
#
_entry.id   14d281fc6e29ec6e04fe8b1d8ebcaee6
#
_cell.length_a   1.000
_cell.length_b   1.000
_cell.length_c   1.000
_cell.angle_alpha   90.00
_cell.angle_beta   90.00
_cell.angle_gamma   90.00
#
_symmetry.space_group_name_H-M   'P 1'
#
loop_
_entity.id
_entity.type
_entity.pdbx_description
1 polymer ?
#
loop_
_entity_poly.entity_id
_entity_poly.type
_entity_poly.pdbx_seq_one_letter_code
_entity_poly.pdbx_strand_id
1 'polypeptide(L)'
;VAPAKTYRVVAKSIPSPALVDYVARRAGTRAMMVFHRPFLQSMARLQPQADILLGKPMPVAAAGHFYAEHDGSFDPREQLQWLIDTGARLQQYLTLARSLDTRLRINLEIDVGLHRGGFVADDALRAALRVIRDNPEHLVFAGFMGYDAHLMGLPGMLARAELPRVKSRDADCVGQPDSHCSVPGSGLGRFDDKGWISTGSVFQAYRDLRNAQS
;
A
#
# COMPACT_ATOMS: atom_id res chain seq x y z
N VAL A 1 2.11 -20.83 13.72
CA VAL A 1 0.87 -20.57 12.96
C VAL A 1 1.07 -19.23 12.28
N ALA A 2 1.07 -19.19 10.95
CA ALA A 2 1.14 -17.92 10.23
C ALA A 2 -0.07 -17.05 10.61
N PRO A 3 0.10 -15.76 10.87
CA PRO A 3 -1.02 -14.88 11.19
C PRO A 3 -2.04 -14.89 10.06
N ALA A 4 -3.33 -14.84 10.40
CA ALA A 4 -4.42 -14.85 9.44
C ALA A 4 -4.31 -13.63 8.52
N LYS A 5 -4.29 -13.86 7.19
CA LYS A 5 -4.23 -12.79 6.20
C LYS A 5 -5.57 -12.07 6.12
N THR A 6 -5.53 -10.73 6.06
CA THR A 6 -6.73 -9.94 5.81
C THR A 6 -6.99 -9.88 4.31
N TYR A 7 -8.19 -10.31 3.90
CA TYR A 7 -8.63 -10.19 2.50
C TYR A 7 -9.10 -8.76 2.21
N ARG A 8 -8.63 -8.16 1.11
CA ARG A 8 -9.06 -6.84 0.64
C ARG A 8 -9.78 -6.99 -0.70
N VAL A 9 -11.05 -6.58 -0.76
CA VAL A 9 -11.87 -6.66 -1.99
C VAL A 9 -11.39 -5.62 -2.99
N VAL A 10 -10.96 -6.06 -4.18
CA VAL A 10 -10.54 -5.17 -5.26
C VAL A 10 -11.75 -4.75 -6.08
N ALA A 11 -12.21 -3.52 -5.87
CA ALA A 11 -13.44 -2.99 -6.48
C ALA A 11 -13.22 -2.34 -7.87
N LYS A 12 -12.19 -2.77 -8.59
CA LYS A 12 -11.84 -2.27 -9.92
C LYS A 12 -12.75 -2.80 -11.01
N SER A 13 -12.98 -4.12 -11.00
CA SER A 13 -13.78 -4.83 -12.00
C SER A 13 -15.22 -5.10 -11.54
N ILE A 14 -15.58 -4.58 -10.37
CA ILE A 14 -16.90 -4.70 -9.77
C ILE A 14 -17.42 -3.27 -9.55
N PRO A 15 -18.06 -2.63 -10.56
CA PRO A 15 -18.48 -1.24 -10.45
C PRO A 15 -19.79 -1.04 -9.65
N SER A 16 -20.34 -2.12 -9.08
CA SER A 16 -21.57 -2.08 -8.29
C SER A 16 -21.25 -2.05 -6.80
N PRO A 17 -21.57 -0.95 -6.06
CA PRO A 17 -21.38 -0.89 -4.62
C PRO A 17 -22.11 -2.01 -3.87
N ALA A 18 -23.31 -2.38 -4.30
CA ALA A 18 -24.07 -3.47 -3.68
C ALA A 18 -23.38 -4.83 -3.83
N LEU A 19 -22.76 -5.09 -4.98
CA LEU A 19 -21.99 -6.33 -5.20
C LEU A 19 -20.68 -6.33 -4.39
N VAL A 20 -19.98 -5.19 -4.31
CA VAL A 20 -18.79 -5.05 -3.46
C VAL A 20 -19.15 -5.31 -2.00
N ASP A 21 -20.24 -4.75 -1.50
CA ASP A 21 -20.75 -4.98 -0.15
C ASP A 21 -21.09 -6.46 0.10
N TYR A 22 -21.82 -7.08 -0.84
CA TYR A 22 -22.12 -8.51 -0.75
C TYR A 22 -20.87 -9.36 -0.64
N VAL A 23 -19.87 -9.13 -1.52
CA VAL A 23 -18.59 -9.87 -1.51
C VAL A 23 -17.83 -9.62 -0.21
N ALA A 24 -17.75 -8.37 0.26
CA ALA A 24 -17.06 -8.02 1.50
C ALA A 24 -17.67 -8.72 2.72
N ARG A 25 -19.00 -8.72 2.84
CA ARG A 25 -19.71 -9.47 3.90
C ARG A 25 -19.44 -10.97 3.83
N ARG A 26 -19.50 -11.56 2.63
CA ARG A 26 -19.22 -13.00 2.45
C ARG A 26 -17.78 -13.36 2.78
N ALA A 27 -16.84 -12.47 2.51
CA ALA A 27 -15.41 -12.63 2.84
C ALA A 27 -15.07 -12.26 4.30
N GLY A 28 -16.03 -11.77 5.08
CA GLY A 28 -15.81 -11.36 6.47
C GLY A 28 -14.82 -10.18 6.60
N THR A 29 -14.79 -9.26 5.61
CA THR A 29 -13.86 -8.13 5.59
C THR A 29 -14.57 -6.80 5.36
N ARG A 30 -13.97 -5.72 5.89
CA ARG A 30 -14.33 -4.34 5.57
C ARG A 30 -13.26 -3.66 4.69
N ALA A 31 -12.16 -4.36 4.42
CA ALA A 31 -11.06 -3.84 3.64
C ALA A 31 -11.37 -3.91 2.14
N MET A 32 -11.23 -2.79 1.45
CA MET A 32 -11.44 -2.71 0.00
C MET A 32 -10.39 -1.82 -0.67
N MET A 33 -10.25 -1.98 -1.99
CA MET A 33 -9.35 -1.20 -2.82
C MET A 33 -10.14 -0.54 -3.94
N VAL A 34 -10.02 0.78 -4.07
CA VAL A 34 -10.65 1.59 -5.12
C VAL A 34 -9.61 2.30 -5.97
N PHE A 35 -9.98 2.81 -7.16
CA PHE A 35 -9.00 3.24 -8.16
C PHE A 35 -9.24 4.65 -8.70
N HIS A 36 -10.35 5.30 -8.38
CA HIS A 36 -10.67 6.65 -8.83
C HIS A 36 -11.62 7.37 -7.89
N ARG A 37 -11.58 8.70 -7.90
CA ARG A 37 -12.33 9.56 -6.97
C ARG A 37 -13.84 9.30 -6.95
N PRO A 38 -14.57 9.22 -8.08
CA PRO A 38 -16.02 9.03 -8.02
C PRO A 38 -16.43 7.76 -7.28
N PHE A 39 -15.68 6.67 -7.46
CA PHE A 39 -15.98 5.43 -6.76
C PHE A 39 -15.55 5.47 -5.28
N LEU A 40 -14.41 6.13 -4.98
CA LEU A 40 -14.02 6.42 -3.59
C LEU A 40 -15.15 7.16 -2.86
N GLN A 41 -15.69 8.21 -3.46
CA GLN A 41 -16.76 9.02 -2.88
C GLN A 41 -18.04 8.22 -2.66
N SER A 42 -18.42 7.39 -3.64
CA SER A 42 -19.57 6.48 -3.51
C SER A 42 -19.37 5.47 -2.40
N MET A 43 -18.18 4.84 -2.32
CA MET A 43 -17.91 3.84 -1.29
C MET A 43 -17.82 4.44 0.11
N ALA A 44 -17.22 5.63 0.28
CA ALA A 44 -17.16 6.34 1.55
C ALA A 44 -18.57 6.67 2.09
N ARG A 45 -19.52 7.01 1.21
CA ARG A 45 -20.92 7.28 1.59
C ARG A 45 -21.70 6.00 1.89
N LEU A 46 -21.56 4.97 1.05
CA LEU A 46 -22.38 3.75 1.13
C LEU A 46 -21.82 2.70 2.10
N GLN A 47 -20.52 2.78 2.39
CA GLN A 47 -19.78 1.86 3.26
C GLN A 47 -18.95 2.65 4.30
N PRO A 48 -19.61 3.39 5.21
CA PRO A 48 -18.91 4.30 6.13
C PRO A 48 -17.97 3.59 7.12
N GLN A 49 -18.02 2.26 7.21
CA GLN A 49 -17.13 1.46 8.04
C GLN A 49 -16.01 0.76 7.24
N ALA A 50 -15.89 1.06 5.94
CA ALA A 50 -14.86 0.43 5.10
C ALA A 50 -13.46 0.94 5.44
N ASP A 51 -12.45 0.07 5.33
CA ASP A 51 -11.04 0.45 5.25
C ASP A 51 -10.65 0.49 3.76
N ILE A 52 -10.44 1.68 3.24
CA ILE A 52 -10.26 1.91 1.80
C ILE A 52 -8.78 2.21 1.50
N LEU A 53 -8.20 1.44 0.58
CA LEU A 53 -6.90 1.70 -0.02
C LEU A 53 -7.07 2.14 -1.47
N LEU A 54 -6.35 3.19 -1.89
CA LEU A 54 -6.21 3.53 -3.30
C LEU A 54 -5.27 2.53 -3.98
N GLY A 55 -5.75 1.84 -5.03
CA GLY A 55 -4.98 0.86 -5.80
C GLY A 55 -4.16 1.47 -6.95
N LYS A 56 -4.21 2.80 -7.10
CA LYS A 56 -3.36 3.60 -7.98
C LYS A 56 -3.06 4.95 -7.33
N PRO A 57 -1.87 5.51 -7.59
CA PRO A 57 -1.58 6.88 -7.22
C PRO A 57 -2.62 7.84 -7.82
N MET A 58 -3.14 8.74 -7.00
CA MET A 58 -4.14 9.72 -7.41
C MET A 58 -3.52 11.11 -7.51
N PRO A 59 -3.88 11.93 -8.51
CA PRO A 59 -3.50 13.34 -8.53
C PRO A 59 -3.95 14.06 -7.26
N VAL A 60 -3.08 14.87 -6.65
CA VAL A 60 -3.35 15.54 -5.38
C VAL A 60 -4.59 16.44 -5.44
N ALA A 61 -4.86 17.08 -6.59
CA ALA A 61 -6.07 17.87 -6.78
C ALA A 61 -7.35 17.02 -6.61
N ALA A 62 -7.36 15.80 -7.15
CA ALA A 62 -8.50 14.89 -6.98
C ALA A 62 -8.67 14.43 -5.52
N ALA A 63 -7.57 14.28 -4.78
CA ALA A 63 -7.63 14.01 -3.34
C ALA A 63 -8.18 15.23 -2.58
N GLY A 64 -7.73 16.44 -2.89
CA GLY A 64 -8.27 17.68 -2.32
C GLY A 64 -9.77 17.83 -2.55
N HIS A 65 -10.23 17.56 -3.77
CA HIS A 65 -11.67 17.57 -4.08
C HIS A 65 -12.46 16.51 -3.29
N PHE A 66 -11.87 15.32 -3.04
CA PHE A 66 -12.53 14.34 -2.19
C PHE A 66 -12.76 14.90 -0.77
N TYR A 67 -11.75 15.51 -0.15
CA TYR A 67 -11.90 16.10 1.19
C TYR A 67 -12.88 17.28 1.21
N ALA A 68 -12.88 18.12 0.18
CA ALA A 68 -13.79 19.27 0.09
C ALA A 68 -15.28 18.87 -0.07
N GLU A 69 -15.55 17.73 -0.70
CA GLU A 69 -16.90 17.24 -0.98
C GLU A 69 -17.36 16.14 0.00
N HIS A 70 -16.47 15.69 0.88
CA HIS A 70 -16.80 14.61 1.82
C HIS A 70 -17.59 15.18 3.02
N ASP A 71 -18.82 14.69 3.19
CA ASP A 71 -19.77 15.13 4.21
C ASP A 71 -20.38 13.98 5.04
N GLY A 72 -19.86 12.76 4.86
CA GLY A 72 -20.41 11.55 5.48
C GLY A 72 -19.73 11.16 6.79
N SER A 73 -20.21 10.05 7.35
CA SER A 73 -19.67 9.45 8.59
C SER A 73 -18.42 8.57 8.40
N PHE A 74 -17.94 8.41 7.18
CA PHE A 74 -16.65 7.79 6.90
C PHE A 74 -15.53 8.71 7.40
N ASP A 75 -14.61 8.18 8.20
CA ASP A 75 -13.46 8.94 8.69
C ASP A 75 -12.23 8.73 7.81
N PRO A 76 -11.88 9.69 6.92
CA PRO A 76 -10.72 9.54 6.04
C PRO A 76 -9.38 9.48 6.80
N ARG A 77 -9.30 9.97 8.04
CA ARG A 77 -8.06 9.97 8.85
C ARG A 77 -7.71 8.55 9.29
N GLU A 78 -8.72 7.73 9.61
CA GLU A 78 -8.53 6.38 10.13
C GLU A 78 -8.78 5.29 9.06
N GLN A 79 -9.59 5.58 8.05
CA GLN A 79 -10.13 4.58 7.15
C GLN A 79 -9.63 4.68 5.70
N LEU A 80 -8.97 5.81 5.32
CA LEU A 80 -8.49 6.01 3.94
C LEU A 80 -6.97 5.94 3.87
N GLN A 81 -6.46 5.17 2.91
CA GLN A 81 -5.04 4.99 2.67
C GLN A 81 -4.71 5.45 1.25
N TRP A 82 -3.82 6.43 1.13
CA TRP A 82 -3.37 7.00 -0.14
C TRP A 82 -2.13 6.26 -0.65
N LEU A 83 -2.14 5.88 -1.94
CA LEU A 83 -1.00 5.24 -2.58
C LEU A 83 -0.08 6.30 -3.20
N ILE A 84 1.19 6.23 -2.86
CA ILE A 84 2.23 7.16 -3.29
C ILE A 84 3.34 6.40 -4.01
N ASP A 85 3.66 6.83 -5.23
CA ASP A 85 4.60 6.17 -6.14
C ASP A 85 5.93 6.91 -6.28
N THR A 86 6.00 8.18 -5.86
CA THR A 86 7.20 9.03 -6.01
C THR A 86 7.35 10.00 -4.85
N GLY A 87 8.61 10.43 -4.59
CA GLY A 87 8.90 11.47 -3.59
C GLY A 87 8.22 12.80 -3.90
N ALA A 88 8.10 13.18 -5.18
CA ALA A 88 7.40 14.40 -5.60
C ALA A 88 5.91 14.35 -5.22
N ARG A 89 5.25 13.21 -5.46
CA ARG A 89 3.85 13.01 -5.04
C ARG A 89 3.72 13.03 -3.52
N LEU A 90 4.65 12.45 -2.79
CA LEU A 90 4.64 12.50 -1.32
C LEU A 90 4.66 13.95 -0.81
N GLN A 91 5.49 14.82 -1.41
CA GLN A 91 5.54 16.25 -1.04
C GLN A 91 4.22 16.98 -1.34
N GLN A 92 3.57 16.66 -2.47
CA GLN A 92 2.25 17.19 -2.79
C GLN A 92 1.20 16.79 -1.74
N TYR A 93 1.21 15.53 -1.31
CA TYR A 93 0.29 15.03 -0.29
C TYR A 93 0.61 15.59 1.11
N LEU A 94 1.88 15.81 1.44
CA LEU A 94 2.26 16.52 2.67
C LEU A 94 1.73 17.95 2.68
N THR A 95 1.84 18.67 1.55
CA THR A 95 1.28 20.01 1.40
C THR A 95 -0.24 20.00 1.56
N LEU A 96 -0.92 19.04 0.94
CA LEU A 96 -2.37 18.85 1.10
C LEU A 96 -2.73 18.58 2.56
N ALA A 97 -2.03 17.67 3.25
CA ALA A 97 -2.28 17.35 4.65
C ALA A 97 -2.17 18.58 5.55
N ARG A 98 -1.15 19.40 5.33
CA ARG A 98 -0.95 20.67 6.05
C ARG A 98 -2.08 21.67 5.78
N SER A 99 -2.51 21.80 4.50
CA SER A 99 -3.60 22.73 4.13
C SER A 99 -4.96 22.32 4.70
N LEU A 100 -5.17 21.03 4.94
CA LEU A 100 -6.39 20.48 5.53
C LEU A 100 -6.32 20.33 7.06
N ASP A 101 -5.18 20.65 7.66
CA ASP A 101 -4.88 20.38 9.07
C ASP A 101 -5.28 18.95 9.47
N THR A 102 -4.87 17.99 8.67
CA THR A 102 -5.26 16.58 8.85
C THR A 102 -4.07 15.64 8.70
N ARG A 103 -4.26 14.41 9.14
CA ARG A 103 -3.28 13.34 9.03
C ARG A 103 -3.70 12.35 7.95
N LEU A 104 -2.81 12.10 6.98
CA LEU A 104 -3.03 11.20 5.87
C LEU A 104 -2.29 9.88 6.08
N ARG A 105 -2.96 8.76 5.87
CA ARG A 105 -2.37 7.42 5.89
C ARG A 105 -1.77 7.11 4.52
N ILE A 106 -0.46 6.89 4.50
CA ILE A 106 0.35 6.75 3.29
C ILE A 106 0.81 5.32 3.10
N ASN A 107 0.48 4.77 1.94
CA ASN A 107 1.09 3.56 1.42
C ASN A 107 2.09 3.92 0.33
N LEU A 108 3.29 3.33 0.37
CA LEU A 108 4.27 3.51 -0.69
C LEU A 108 4.16 2.37 -1.70
N GLU A 109 3.97 2.71 -2.97
CA GLU A 109 4.01 1.73 -4.07
C GLU A 109 5.45 1.28 -4.29
N ILE A 110 5.66 -0.03 -4.34
CA ILE A 110 6.96 -0.64 -4.63
C ILE A 110 6.93 -1.22 -6.04
N ASP A 111 7.93 -0.90 -6.84
CA ASP A 111 8.15 -1.57 -8.12
C ASP A 111 8.65 -3.00 -7.87
N VAL A 112 7.77 -3.94 -8.13
CA VAL A 112 8.01 -5.38 -7.93
C VAL A 112 8.38 -6.09 -9.24
N GLY A 113 8.81 -5.33 -10.25
CA GLY A 113 9.24 -5.86 -11.54
C GLY A 113 8.24 -5.66 -12.69
N LEU A 114 7.07 -5.09 -12.45
CA LEU A 114 6.14 -4.67 -13.50
C LEU A 114 6.59 -3.36 -14.18
N HIS A 115 7.43 -2.58 -13.50
CA HIS A 115 7.92 -1.26 -13.97
C HIS A 115 6.80 -0.29 -14.35
N ARG A 116 5.66 -0.39 -13.66
CA ARG A 116 4.54 0.53 -13.85
C ARG A 116 4.76 1.87 -13.15
N GLY A 117 5.50 1.87 -12.06
CA GLY A 117 5.80 2.97 -11.16
C GLY A 117 6.11 2.42 -9.78
N GLY A 118 6.33 3.33 -8.83
CA GLY A 118 6.67 2.97 -7.46
C GLY A 118 8.16 3.13 -7.15
N PHE A 119 8.48 2.98 -5.88
CA PHE A 119 9.85 3.03 -5.39
C PHE A 119 10.55 1.69 -5.61
N VAL A 120 11.83 1.74 -5.90
CA VAL A 120 12.73 0.61 -5.70
C VAL A 120 13.37 0.68 -4.32
N ALA A 121 14.02 -0.40 -3.86
CA ALA A 121 14.64 -0.43 -2.54
C ALA A 121 15.98 0.34 -2.53
N ASP A 122 15.91 1.66 -2.65
CA ASP A 122 17.03 2.59 -2.79
C ASP A 122 16.94 3.80 -1.85
N ASP A 123 17.77 4.81 -2.09
CA ASP A 123 17.79 6.05 -1.31
C ASP A 123 16.51 6.89 -1.46
N ALA A 124 15.81 6.79 -2.58
CA ALA A 124 14.53 7.50 -2.77
C ALA A 124 13.44 6.95 -1.85
N LEU A 125 13.36 5.62 -1.68
CA LEU A 125 12.47 5.00 -0.72
C LEU A 125 12.83 5.40 0.72
N ARG A 126 14.12 5.35 1.06
CA ARG A 126 14.60 5.78 2.39
C ARG A 126 14.28 7.24 2.67
N ALA A 127 14.42 8.11 1.66
CA ALA A 127 14.05 9.53 1.77
C ALA A 127 12.54 9.71 1.98
N ALA A 128 11.69 8.97 1.25
CA ALA A 128 10.24 9.01 1.42
C ALA A 128 9.83 8.57 2.84
N LEU A 129 10.42 7.51 3.36
CA LEU A 129 10.16 7.04 4.74
C LEU A 129 10.60 8.08 5.78
N ARG A 130 11.75 8.76 5.58
CA ARG A 130 12.17 9.87 6.45
C ARG A 130 11.17 11.02 6.43
N VAL A 131 10.68 11.43 5.26
CA VAL A 131 9.65 12.48 5.15
C VAL A 131 8.40 12.13 5.95
N ILE A 132 7.94 10.88 5.90
CA ILE A 132 6.77 10.46 6.68
C ILE A 132 7.07 10.50 8.17
N ARG A 133 8.22 9.96 8.61
CA ARG A 133 8.65 9.95 10.00
C ARG A 133 8.79 11.37 10.58
N ASP A 134 9.34 12.29 9.80
CA ASP A 134 9.66 13.65 10.24
C ASP A 134 8.43 14.59 10.21
N ASN A 135 7.24 14.10 9.79
CA ASN A 135 5.97 14.82 9.75
C ASN A 135 4.80 14.03 10.35
N PRO A 136 4.91 13.53 11.60
CA PRO A 136 3.94 12.60 12.19
C PRO A 136 2.55 13.21 12.41
N GLU A 137 2.43 14.55 12.52
CA GLU A 137 1.15 15.25 12.65
C GLU A 137 0.34 15.24 11.35
N HIS A 138 1.01 15.05 10.20
CA HIS A 138 0.39 15.13 8.88
C HIS A 138 0.43 13.82 8.10
N LEU A 139 1.40 12.95 8.36
CA LEU A 139 1.58 11.70 7.64
C LEU A 139 1.72 10.52 8.58
N VAL A 140 1.05 9.41 8.24
CA VAL A 140 1.19 8.12 8.90
C VAL A 140 1.58 7.07 7.88
N PHE A 141 2.67 6.36 8.13
CA PHE A 141 3.00 5.21 7.32
C PHE A 141 1.99 4.08 7.56
N ALA A 142 1.23 3.72 6.53
CA ALA A 142 0.22 2.66 6.58
C ALA A 142 0.75 1.34 6.02
N GLY A 143 1.78 1.37 5.16
CA GLY A 143 2.45 0.18 4.65
C GLY A 143 2.98 0.34 3.23
N PHE A 144 3.27 -0.81 2.61
CA PHE A 144 3.69 -0.90 1.21
C PHE A 144 2.61 -1.56 0.35
N MET A 145 2.59 -1.23 -0.93
CA MET A 145 1.75 -1.90 -1.92
C MET A 145 2.58 -2.21 -3.17
N GLY A 146 2.47 -3.44 -3.67
CA GLY A 146 3.05 -3.84 -4.95
C GLY A 146 1.98 -4.46 -5.85
N TYR A 147 2.20 -4.40 -7.16
CA TYR A 147 1.34 -5.00 -8.14
C TYR A 147 2.14 -5.84 -9.13
N ASP A 148 1.96 -7.13 -9.09
CA ASP A 148 2.77 -8.16 -9.75
C ASP A 148 2.07 -8.84 -10.95
N ALA A 149 1.17 -8.13 -11.65
CA ALA A 149 0.39 -8.67 -12.77
C ALA A 149 1.25 -9.27 -13.90
N HIS A 150 2.52 -8.87 -14.03
CA HIS A 150 3.44 -9.44 -15.01
C HIS A 150 3.67 -10.95 -14.79
N LEU A 151 3.54 -11.44 -13.55
CA LEU A 151 3.68 -12.86 -13.25
C LEU A 151 2.55 -13.70 -13.87
N MET A 152 1.37 -13.12 -14.08
CA MET A 152 0.24 -13.80 -14.69
C MET A 152 0.39 -13.98 -16.21
N GLY A 153 1.22 -13.17 -16.86
CA GLY A 153 1.51 -13.24 -18.30
C GLY A 153 2.69 -14.14 -18.65
N LEU A 154 3.43 -14.63 -17.67
CA LEU A 154 4.56 -15.53 -17.92
C LEU A 154 4.05 -16.94 -18.27
N PRO A 155 4.67 -17.60 -19.27
CA PRO A 155 4.42 -19.03 -19.48
C PRO A 155 4.62 -19.79 -18.16
N GLY A 156 3.76 -20.75 -17.87
CA GLY A 156 3.71 -21.43 -16.56
C GLY A 156 5.06 -22.02 -16.08
N MET A 157 6.00 -22.29 -17.01
CA MET A 157 7.38 -22.67 -16.68
C MET A 157 8.19 -21.53 -16.07
N LEU A 158 8.06 -20.29 -16.57
CA LEU A 158 8.78 -19.12 -16.05
C LEU A 158 8.17 -18.63 -14.74
N ALA A 159 6.85 -18.63 -14.63
CA ALA A 159 6.16 -18.33 -13.37
C ALA A 159 6.54 -19.35 -12.27
N ARG A 160 6.69 -20.64 -12.61
CA ARG A 160 7.18 -21.68 -11.68
C ARG A 160 8.66 -21.52 -11.32
N ALA A 161 9.48 -20.97 -12.21
CA ALA A 161 10.90 -20.70 -11.94
C ALA A 161 11.10 -19.45 -11.06
N GLU A 162 10.24 -18.45 -11.18
CA GLU A 162 10.29 -17.23 -10.36
C GLU A 162 9.71 -17.44 -8.94
N LEU A 163 8.62 -18.20 -8.80
CA LEU A 163 7.98 -18.50 -7.52
C LEU A 163 8.93 -19.13 -6.47
N PRO A 164 9.82 -20.10 -6.81
CA PRO A 164 10.79 -20.63 -5.85
C PRO A 164 11.89 -19.63 -5.48
N ARG A 165 12.31 -18.77 -6.42
CA ARG A 165 13.30 -17.71 -6.14
C ARG A 165 12.76 -16.66 -5.17
N VAL A 166 11.47 -16.38 -5.24
CA VAL A 166 10.74 -15.54 -4.29
C VAL A 166 10.67 -16.24 -2.92
N LYS A 167 10.35 -17.53 -2.88
CA LYS A 167 10.19 -18.31 -1.64
C LYS A 167 11.52 -18.64 -0.95
N SER A 168 12.60 -18.93 -1.69
CA SER A 168 13.91 -19.27 -1.10
C SER A 168 14.60 -18.08 -0.45
N ARG A 169 14.44 -16.89 -1.04
CA ARG A 169 14.93 -15.63 -0.45
C ARG A 169 14.21 -15.24 0.82
N ASP A 170 12.95 -15.64 0.97
CA ASP A 170 12.15 -15.44 2.17
C ASP A 170 12.60 -16.34 3.34
N ALA A 171 13.01 -17.58 3.08
CA ALA A 171 13.45 -18.52 4.11
C ALA A 171 14.75 -18.08 4.75
N ASP A 172 15.68 -17.50 3.97
CA ASP A 172 16.99 -17.04 4.45
C ASP A 172 16.88 -15.78 5.34
N CYS A 173 15.79 -15.00 5.22
CA CYS A 173 15.57 -13.78 5.99
C CYS A 173 14.81 -14.00 7.31
N VAL A 174 14.11 -15.12 7.48
CA VAL A 174 13.27 -15.40 8.66
C VAL A 174 14.06 -16.03 9.83
N GLY A 175 15.23 -16.61 9.55
CA GLY A 175 16.02 -17.41 10.52
C GLY A 175 17.13 -16.68 11.26
N GLN A 176 17.47 -15.42 10.92
CA GLN A 176 18.59 -14.74 11.57
C GLN A 176 18.25 -13.27 11.92
N PRO A 177 18.21 -12.93 13.20
CA PRO A 177 17.88 -11.56 13.66
C PRO A 177 18.96 -10.52 13.31
N ASP A 178 20.20 -10.90 12.97
CA ASP A 178 21.34 -9.98 12.88
C ASP A 178 22.23 -10.12 11.63
N SER A 179 21.84 -10.87 10.59
CA SER A 179 22.67 -10.98 9.40
C SER A 179 22.27 -10.00 8.31
N HIS A 180 23.23 -9.26 7.79
CA HIS A 180 23.14 -8.41 6.61
C HIS A 180 22.61 -9.20 5.40
N CYS A 181 21.32 -9.11 5.12
CA CYS A 181 20.76 -9.61 3.89
C CYS A 181 21.11 -8.62 2.77
N SER A 182 22.30 -8.78 2.18
CA SER A 182 22.70 -8.06 0.97
C SER A 182 22.04 -8.73 -0.21
N VAL A 183 20.96 -8.17 -0.76
CA VAL A 183 20.33 -8.66 -1.98
C VAL A 183 20.82 -7.79 -3.14
N PRO A 184 21.64 -8.33 -4.08
CA PRO A 184 21.90 -7.66 -5.34
C PRO A 184 20.64 -7.67 -6.20
N GLY A 185 20.19 -6.51 -6.61
CA GLY A 185 19.22 -6.14 -7.63
C GLY A 185 18.27 -7.21 -8.21
N SER A 186 17.03 -7.11 -7.96
CA SER A 186 15.80 -7.79 -8.42
C SER A 186 15.14 -8.58 -7.31
N GLY A 187 14.47 -7.89 -6.38
CA GLY A 187 13.77 -8.53 -5.29
C GLY A 187 12.27 -8.45 -5.49
N LEU A 188 11.65 -9.56 -5.80
CA LEU A 188 10.24 -9.77 -5.53
C LEU A 188 10.07 -9.94 -4.02
N GLY A 189 9.18 -9.20 -3.42
CA GLY A 189 8.95 -9.23 -2.00
C GLY A 189 7.81 -10.16 -1.59
N ARG A 190 7.72 -10.41 -0.31
CA ARG A 190 6.70 -11.24 0.32
C ARG A 190 5.44 -10.42 0.57
N PHE A 191 4.28 -11.01 0.31
CA PHE A 191 3.02 -10.51 0.87
C PHE A 191 2.99 -10.82 2.36
N ASP A 192 2.96 -9.79 3.20
CA ASP A 192 2.65 -9.97 4.60
C ASP A 192 1.12 -10.12 4.80
N ASP A 193 0.71 -10.36 6.04
CA ASP A 193 -0.68 -10.53 6.45
C ASP A 193 -1.59 -9.32 6.19
N LYS A 194 -1.02 -8.19 5.75
CA LYS A 194 -1.75 -6.97 5.34
C LYS A 194 -1.83 -6.79 3.84
N GLY A 195 -1.39 -7.78 3.04
CA GLY A 195 -1.38 -7.72 1.58
C GLY A 195 -0.22 -6.90 0.99
N TRP A 196 0.87 -6.76 1.73
CA TRP A 196 2.03 -5.97 1.36
C TRP A 196 3.15 -6.82 0.80
N ILE A 197 3.94 -6.24 -0.11
CA ILE A 197 5.18 -6.83 -0.59
C ILE A 197 6.35 -6.16 0.14
N SER A 198 7.15 -6.94 0.86
CA SER A 198 8.41 -6.46 1.42
C SER A 198 9.60 -7.13 0.75
N THR A 199 10.58 -6.36 0.31
CA THR A 199 11.94 -6.84 0.04
C THR A 199 12.76 -6.72 1.33
N GLY A 200 13.86 -7.47 1.48
CA GLY A 200 14.69 -7.41 2.69
C GLY A 200 15.13 -6.00 3.06
N SER A 201 15.50 -5.16 2.07
CA SER A 201 15.87 -3.75 2.29
C SER A 201 14.69 -2.86 2.64
N VAL A 202 13.50 -3.13 2.10
CA VAL A 202 12.26 -2.44 2.44
C VAL A 202 11.84 -2.80 3.87
N PHE A 203 12.01 -4.06 4.26
CA PHE A 203 11.72 -4.53 5.61
C PHE A 203 12.68 -3.93 6.66
N GLN A 204 13.95 -3.75 6.32
CA GLN A 204 14.91 -3.07 7.19
C GLN A 204 14.52 -1.60 7.38
N ALA A 205 14.21 -0.88 6.30
CA ALA A 205 13.74 0.50 6.37
C ALA A 205 12.47 0.64 7.22
N TYR A 206 11.55 -0.32 7.14
CA TYR A 206 10.36 -0.38 7.98
C TYR A 206 10.69 -0.61 9.46
N ARG A 207 11.60 -1.53 9.78
CA ARG A 207 12.06 -1.76 11.17
C ARG A 207 12.69 -0.51 11.76
N ASP A 208 13.55 0.16 10.99
CA ASP A 208 14.22 1.38 11.41
C ASP A 208 13.22 2.49 11.74
N LEU A 209 12.16 2.59 10.94
CA LEU A 209 11.07 3.55 11.16
C LEU A 209 10.25 3.22 12.41
N ARG A 210 9.92 1.96 12.62
CA ARG A 210 9.16 1.50 13.79
C ARG A 210 9.95 1.69 15.09
N ASN A 211 11.25 1.39 15.08
CA ASN A 211 12.12 1.58 16.25
C ASN A 211 12.36 3.06 16.59
N ALA A 212 12.18 3.97 15.63
CA ALA A 212 12.29 5.41 15.86
C ALA A 212 10.98 6.04 16.39
N GLN A 213 9.88 5.30 16.44
CA GLN A 213 8.58 5.72 16.98
C GLN A 213 8.28 5.14 18.37
N SER A 214 9.15 4.27 18.87
CA SER A 214 9.12 3.73 20.24
C SER A 214 10.11 4.48 21.13
#